data_4f741eef2994322f692ce6618a5eee91
#
_entry.id   4f741eef2994322f692ce6618a5eee91
#
_cell.length_a   1.000
_cell.length_b   1.000
_cell.length_c   1.000
_cell.angle_alpha   90.00
_cell.angle_beta   90.00
_cell.angle_gamma   90.00
#
_symmetry.space_group_name_H-M   'P 1'
#
loop_
_entity.id
_entity.type
_entity.pdbx_description
1 polymer ?
#
loop_
_entity_poly.entity_id
_entity_poly.type
_entity_poly.pdbx_seq_one_letter_code
_entity_poly.pdbx_strand_id
1 'polypeptide(L)'
;MGHVISERRILTVELKNKLGKEILFFDGAMGTMLQKKGLKLGKMPEDLNIDNPEIIEEIHSLYVNSGADIITTNTFGANELKLEHSEYSQEEIIASAVKLAKSANPNGYVALDIGPIGQLLEPLGTLKFENAYEIFKKQIIIGEKYGADLILIETMVDIYEAKAAILAAKENSDLPIICTVTFQEDKRTLTGTSILGVVTILESLGVDALGVNCSLGPKELIPIVEEILTYTKIPVIVQPNAGLPKVENGQTIFDLSVNEYTQIMKEFAKKGVSILGGCCGTDEAFIKSLHEELIGFIPVKRDIKPRSIIAS
;
A
#
# COMPACT_ATOMS: atom_id res chain seq x y z
N MET A 1 16.02 -18.59 16.89
CA MET A 1 16.45 -17.33 16.21
C MET A 1 17.10 -17.57 14.83
N GLY A 2 18.15 -18.40 14.70
CA GLY A 2 18.83 -18.59 13.39
C GLY A 2 17.96 -19.18 12.26
N HIS A 3 17.00 -20.03 12.55
CA HIS A 3 16.11 -20.65 11.54
C HIS A 3 15.11 -19.64 10.96
N VAL A 4 14.50 -18.80 11.77
CA VAL A 4 13.52 -17.77 11.36
C VAL A 4 14.17 -16.69 10.49
N ILE A 5 15.41 -16.30 10.80
CA ILE A 5 16.17 -15.33 9.98
C ILE A 5 16.52 -15.91 8.60
N SER A 6 16.79 -17.21 8.52
CA SER A 6 17.09 -17.91 7.26
C SER A 6 15.86 -18.01 6.35
N GLU A 7 14.70 -18.36 6.87
CA GLU A 7 13.44 -18.49 6.13
C GLU A 7 12.97 -17.12 5.63
N ARG A 8 13.07 -16.09 6.45
CA ARG A 8 12.71 -14.72 6.07
C ARG A 8 13.55 -14.17 4.92
N ARG A 9 14.86 -14.39 4.93
CA ARG A 9 15.75 -14.01 3.82
C ARG A 9 15.37 -14.73 2.52
N ILE A 10 14.92 -15.96 2.60
CA ILE A 10 14.46 -16.71 1.42
C ILE A 10 13.19 -16.07 0.86
N LEU A 11 12.19 -15.76 1.69
CA LEU A 11 10.94 -15.10 1.27
C LEU A 11 11.19 -13.70 0.66
N THR A 12 12.07 -12.90 1.28
CA THR A 12 12.45 -11.60 0.76
C THR A 12 13.10 -11.69 -0.63
N VAL A 13 14.01 -12.64 -0.84
CA VAL A 13 14.66 -12.88 -2.12
C VAL A 13 13.65 -13.41 -3.15
N GLU A 14 12.75 -14.28 -2.73
CA GLU A 14 11.70 -14.81 -3.58
C GLU A 14 10.76 -13.70 -4.06
N LEU A 15 10.26 -12.85 -3.15
CA LEU A 15 9.42 -11.71 -3.50
C LEU A 15 10.12 -10.77 -4.50
N LYS A 16 11.37 -10.38 -4.23
CA LYS A 16 12.16 -9.54 -5.15
C LYS A 16 12.33 -10.18 -6.52
N ASN A 17 12.40 -11.52 -6.59
CA ASN A 17 12.50 -12.24 -7.83
C ASN A 17 11.18 -12.31 -8.61
N LYS A 18 10.03 -12.22 -7.94
CA LYS A 18 8.68 -12.21 -8.55
C LYS A 18 8.30 -10.82 -9.06
N LEU A 19 8.73 -9.75 -8.38
CA LEU A 19 8.42 -8.37 -8.75
C LEU A 19 8.72 -8.09 -10.23
N GLY A 20 7.69 -7.69 -10.98
CA GLY A 20 7.76 -7.35 -12.41
C GLY A 20 7.87 -8.54 -13.35
N LYS A 21 7.89 -9.80 -12.88
CA LYS A 21 7.96 -11.01 -13.71
C LYS A 21 6.63 -11.76 -13.78
N GLU A 22 5.81 -11.63 -12.77
CA GLU A 22 4.45 -12.16 -12.69
C GLU A 22 3.52 -11.08 -12.13
N ILE A 23 2.20 -11.28 -12.27
CA ILE A 23 1.25 -10.43 -11.58
C ILE A 23 1.21 -10.85 -10.12
N LEU A 24 1.35 -9.86 -9.22
CA LEU A 24 1.14 -10.05 -7.79
C LEU A 24 -0.17 -9.34 -7.38
N PHE A 25 -0.97 -10.06 -6.61
CA PHE A 25 -2.25 -9.55 -6.12
C PHE A 25 -2.12 -9.09 -4.68
N PHE A 26 -2.36 -7.80 -4.45
CA PHE A 26 -2.60 -7.28 -3.12
C PHE A 26 -4.06 -7.48 -2.72
N ASP A 27 -4.32 -7.32 -1.45
CA ASP A 27 -5.66 -7.29 -0.87
C ASP A 27 -6.45 -6.03 -1.26
N GLY A 28 -7.62 -5.88 -0.65
CA GLY A 28 -8.51 -4.72 -0.79
C GLY A 28 -8.61 -3.92 0.50
N ALA A 29 -9.67 -3.12 0.60
CA ALA A 29 -9.86 -2.14 1.66
C ALA A 29 -10.14 -2.74 3.05
N MET A 30 -9.22 -2.66 3.98
CA MET A 30 -9.45 -3.02 5.39
C MET A 30 -10.55 -2.14 6.01
N GLY A 31 -10.45 -0.81 5.90
CA GLY A 31 -11.41 0.13 6.47
C GLY A 31 -12.86 -0.07 5.99
N THR A 32 -13.06 -0.35 4.69
CA THR A 32 -14.38 -0.64 4.13
C THR A 32 -14.97 -1.93 4.73
N MET A 33 -14.15 -2.98 4.87
CA MET A 33 -14.58 -4.24 5.46
C MET A 33 -14.94 -4.09 6.94
N LEU A 34 -14.15 -3.32 7.69
CA LEU A 34 -14.44 -3.01 9.09
C LEU A 34 -15.74 -2.23 9.26
N GLN A 35 -16.00 -1.25 8.37
CA GLN A 35 -17.27 -0.52 8.38
C GLN A 35 -18.47 -1.44 8.10
N LYS A 36 -18.35 -2.35 7.13
CA LYS A 36 -19.37 -3.38 6.85
C LYS A 36 -19.63 -4.29 8.07
N LYS A 37 -18.60 -4.51 8.90
CA LYS A 37 -18.70 -5.30 10.14
C LYS A 37 -19.11 -4.47 11.36
N GLY A 38 -19.44 -3.19 11.18
CA GLY A 38 -20.02 -2.33 12.23
C GLY A 38 -19.04 -1.46 12.98
N LEU A 39 -17.81 -1.25 12.48
CA LEU A 39 -16.90 -0.26 13.06
C LEU A 39 -17.57 1.11 13.03
N LYS A 40 -17.68 1.74 14.19
CA LYS A 40 -18.27 3.06 14.36
C LYS A 40 -17.28 4.15 13.95
N LEU A 41 -17.79 5.21 13.31
CA LEU A 41 -16.99 6.41 13.01
C LEU A 41 -16.34 6.95 14.30
N GLY A 42 -15.06 7.32 14.19
CA GLY A 42 -14.28 7.90 15.27
C GLY A 42 -13.54 6.91 16.18
N LYS A 43 -13.68 5.60 15.95
CA LYS A 43 -12.79 4.60 16.55
C LYS A 43 -11.55 4.38 15.68
N MET A 44 -10.42 4.11 16.33
CA MET A 44 -9.18 3.72 15.67
C MET A 44 -9.31 2.30 15.12
N PRO A 45 -9.20 2.10 13.81
CA PRO A 45 -9.22 0.74 13.23
C PRO A 45 -8.12 -0.16 13.80
N GLU A 46 -6.98 0.42 14.11
CA GLU A 46 -5.79 -0.26 14.60
C GLU A 46 -5.98 -0.90 15.98
N ASP A 47 -6.83 -0.33 16.85
CA ASP A 47 -7.13 -0.89 18.16
C ASP A 47 -7.85 -2.25 18.05
N LEU A 48 -8.55 -2.50 16.94
CA LEU A 48 -9.22 -3.78 16.68
C LEU A 48 -8.25 -4.96 16.54
N ASN A 49 -6.97 -4.72 16.27
CA ASN A 49 -5.96 -5.78 16.31
C ASN A 49 -5.86 -6.45 17.69
N ILE A 50 -6.32 -5.74 18.74
CA ILE A 50 -6.29 -6.19 20.13
C ILE A 50 -7.71 -6.41 20.67
N ASP A 51 -8.62 -5.45 20.43
CA ASP A 51 -9.99 -5.50 20.95
C ASP A 51 -10.85 -6.59 20.28
N ASN A 52 -10.67 -6.79 18.97
CA ASN A 52 -11.46 -7.74 18.16
C ASN A 52 -10.58 -8.43 17.10
N PRO A 53 -9.53 -9.17 17.50
CA PRO A 53 -8.55 -9.76 16.58
C PRO A 53 -9.19 -10.73 15.59
N GLU A 54 -10.27 -11.40 15.96
CA GLU A 54 -11.02 -12.33 15.12
C GLU A 54 -11.63 -11.66 13.88
N ILE A 55 -12.04 -10.40 13.99
CA ILE A 55 -12.58 -9.63 12.84
C ILE A 55 -11.46 -9.31 11.85
N ILE A 56 -10.30 -8.94 12.34
CA ILE A 56 -9.13 -8.65 11.51
C ILE A 56 -8.65 -9.92 10.79
N GLU A 57 -8.53 -11.04 11.52
CA GLU A 57 -8.12 -12.32 10.95
C GLU A 57 -9.13 -12.84 9.92
N GLU A 58 -10.43 -12.67 10.16
CA GLU A 58 -11.49 -12.99 9.20
C GLU A 58 -11.33 -12.18 7.90
N ILE A 59 -11.10 -10.87 7.97
CA ILE A 59 -10.93 -10.01 6.80
C ILE A 59 -9.67 -10.43 6.01
N HIS A 60 -8.56 -10.64 6.67
CA HIS A 60 -7.35 -11.14 6.02
C HIS A 60 -7.60 -12.47 5.32
N SER A 61 -8.28 -13.41 5.99
CA SER A 61 -8.61 -14.72 5.45
C SER A 61 -9.51 -14.63 4.22
N LEU A 62 -10.48 -13.70 4.19
CA LEU A 62 -11.32 -13.45 3.01
C LEU A 62 -10.46 -13.02 1.81
N TYR A 63 -9.51 -12.12 1.99
CA TYR A 63 -8.62 -11.67 0.91
C TYR A 63 -7.67 -12.78 0.44
N VAL A 64 -7.07 -13.53 1.35
CA VAL A 64 -6.20 -14.67 1.01
C VAL A 64 -6.97 -15.73 0.23
N ASN A 65 -8.19 -16.09 0.67
CA ASN A 65 -9.05 -17.03 -0.02
C ASN A 65 -9.54 -16.52 -1.39
N SER A 66 -9.46 -15.22 -1.62
CA SER A 66 -9.78 -14.57 -2.90
C SER A 66 -8.58 -14.48 -3.85
N GLY A 67 -7.41 -14.98 -3.44
CA GLY A 67 -6.21 -15.06 -4.26
C GLY A 67 -5.23 -13.91 -4.07
N ALA A 68 -5.31 -13.16 -2.95
CA ALA A 68 -4.27 -12.19 -2.62
C ALA A 68 -2.95 -12.91 -2.26
N ASP A 69 -1.87 -12.57 -2.94
CA ASP A 69 -0.51 -13.03 -2.65
C ASP A 69 0.07 -12.26 -1.46
N ILE A 70 -0.28 -10.98 -1.36
CA ILE A 70 0.20 -10.03 -0.37
C ILE A 70 -1.00 -9.42 0.34
N ILE A 71 -1.01 -9.49 1.66
CA ILE A 71 -1.99 -8.77 2.48
C ILE A 71 -1.31 -7.70 3.32
N THR A 72 -2.04 -6.61 3.58
CA THR A 72 -1.55 -5.47 4.36
C THR A 72 -1.95 -5.61 5.82
N THR A 73 -1.04 -5.31 6.74
CA THR A 73 -1.37 -5.26 8.17
C THR A 73 -2.35 -4.12 8.45
N ASN A 74 -3.21 -4.27 9.46
CA ASN A 74 -4.09 -3.17 9.88
C ASN A 74 -3.31 -2.16 10.74
N THR A 75 -2.38 -1.43 10.09
CA THR A 75 -1.44 -0.49 10.74
C THR A 75 -1.29 0.84 10.02
N PHE A 76 -2.18 1.18 9.08
CA PHE A 76 -2.16 2.42 8.30
C PHE A 76 -1.98 3.69 9.15
N GLY A 77 -2.66 3.76 10.28
CA GLY A 77 -2.58 4.87 11.23
C GLY A 77 -1.72 4.58 12.45
N ALA A 78 -0.96 3.48 12.50
CA ALA A 78 -0.22 3.05 13.69
C ALA A 78 1.05 3.87 13.96
N ASN A 79 0.98 5.20 13.88
CA ASN A 79 2.06 6.10 14.27
C ASN A 79 1.78 6.81 15.60
N GLU A 80 2.82 7.25 16.28
CA GLU A 80 2.72 7.80 17.63
C GLU A 80 1.80 9.03 17.75
N LEU A 81 1.64 9.82 16.67
CA LEU A 81 0.77 11.00 16.71
C LEU A 81 -0.70 10.62 16.59
N LYS A 82 -1.04 9.68 15.71
CA LYS A 82 -2.42 9.21 15.57
C LYS A 82 -2.86 8.34 16.74
N LEU A 83 -1.94 7.60 17.36
CA LEU A 83 -2.21 6.75 18.51
C LEU A 83 -2.23 7.49 19.87
N GLU A 84 -2.12 8.82 19.89
CA GLU A 84 -2.11 9.61 21.14
C GLU A 84 -3.31 9.30 22.07
N HIS A 85 -4.45 8.88 21.51
CA HIS A 85 -5.66 8.54 22.25
C HIS A 85 -5.96 7.03 22.31
N SER A 86 -5.08 6.18 21.79
CA SER A 86 -5.22 4.73 21.95
C SER A 86 -4.86 4.29 23.38
N GLU A 87 -5.53 3.26 23.87
CA GLU A 87 -5.19 2.61 25.15
C GLU A 87 -3.97 1.68 25.02
N TYR A 88 -3.53 1.39 23.77
CA TYR A 88 -2.45 0.47 23.47
C TYR A 88 -1.21 1.21 22.96
N SER A 89 -0.05 0.66 23.25
CA SER A 89 1.20 1.15 22.69
C SER A 89 1.31 0.81 21.20
N GLN A 90 2.08 1.63 20.48
CA GLN A 90 2.39 1.39 19.08
C GLN A 90 2.96 -0.03 18.84
N GLU A 91 3.80 -0.52 19.76
CA GLU A 91 4.40 -1.84 19.64
C GLU A 91 3.36 -2.96 19.78
N GLU A 92 2.43 -2.87 20.74
CA GLU A 92 1.36 -3.85 20.92
C GLU A 92 0.46 -3.93 19.68
N ILE A 93 0.07 -2.78 19.13
CA ILE A 93 -0.79 -2.69 17.94
C ILE A 93 -0.10 -3.33 16.73
N ILE A 94 1.14 -2.92 16.41
CA ILE A 94 1.86 -3.42 15.24
C ILE A 94 2.20 -4.90 15.40
N ALA A 95 2.62 -5.32 16.60
CA ALA A 95 2.92 -6.73 16.89
C ALA A 95 1.70 -7.63 16.69
N SER A 96 0.53 -7.21 17.18
CA SER A 96 -0.72 -7.94 17.00
C SER A 96 -1.13 -7.98 15.52
N ALA A 97 -1.10 -6.85 14.82
CA ALA A 97 -1.45 -6.74 13.40
C ALA A 97 -0.61 -7.68 12.52
N VAL A 98 0.72 -7.66 12.70
CA VAL A 98 1.62 -8.55 11.93
C VAL A 98 1.34 -10.01 12.25
N LYS A 99 1.11 -10.37 13.53
CA LYS A 99 0.78 -11.74 13.93
C LYS A 99 -0.52 -12.25 13.31
N LEU A 100 -1.58 -11.43 13.30
CA LEU A 100 -2.87 -11.77 12.70
C LEU A 100 -2.75 -11.97 11.18
N ALA A 101 -2.06 -11.06 10.49
CA ALA A 101 -1.82 -11.19 9.06
C ALA A 101 -0.99 -12.43 8.72
N LYS A 102 0.06 -12.73 9.50
CA LYS A 102 0.85 -13.97 9.34
C LYS A 102 0.05 -15.25 9.59
N SER A 103 -0.86 -15.23 10.57
CA SER A 103 -1.77 -16.35 10.84
C SER A 103 -2.70 -16.61 9.65
N ALA A 104 -3.26 -15.54 9.06
CA ALA A 104 -4.18 -15.64 7.93
C ALA A 104 -3.48 -15.99 6.60
N ASN A 105 -2.22 -15.56 6.41
CA ASN A 105 -1.46 -15.76 5.16
C ASN A 105 -0.12 -16.50 5.40
N PRO A 106 -0.14 -17.74 5.85
CA PRO A 106 1.09 -18.46 6.20
C PRO A 106 1.99 -18.81 5.01
N ASN A 107 1.45 -18.81 3.79
CA ASN A 107 2.16 -19.18 2.55
C ASN A 107 2.40 -17.99 1.61
N GLY A 108 1.88 -16.81 1.93
CA GLY A 108 2.05 -15.59 1.16
C GLY A 108 2.89 -14.56 1.89
N TYR A 109 2.74 -13.31 1.49
CA TYR A 109 3.53 -12.20 2.02
C TYR A 109 2.66 -11.27 2.87
N VAL A 110 3.26 -10.70 3.90
CA VAL A 110 2.63 -9.70 4.78
C VAL A 110 3.36 -8.37 4.65
N ALA A 111 2.66 -7.37 4.16
CA ALA A 111 3.16 -6.00 4.04
C ALA A 111 2.88 -5.23 5.34
N LEU A 112 3.92 -4.65 5.93
CA LEU A 112 3.74 -3.62 6.96
C LEU A 112 3.16 -2.39 6.29
N ASP A 113 1.91 -2.07 6.61
CA ASP A 113 1.20 -0.92 6.06
C ASP A 113 1.57 0.36 6.83
N ILE A 114 2.06 1.36 6.09
CA ILE A 114 2.49 2.66 6.61
C ILE A 114 1.79 3.76 5.81
N GLY A 115 0.79 4.38 6.41
CA GLY A 115 0.10 5.55 5.87
C GLY A 115 0.75 6.88 6.27
N PRO A 116 0.23 8.01 5.76
CA PRO A 116 0.70 9.34 6.11
C PRO A 116 0.58 9.62 7.62
N ILE A 117 1.50 10.41 8.16
CA ILE A 117 1.51 10.79 9.58
C ILE A 117 0.25 11.56 9.98
N GLY A 118 -0.33 12.31 9.05
CA GLY A 118 -1.52 13.14 9.31
C GLY A 118 -1.20 14.59 9.60
N GLN A 119 0.06 14.99 9.48
CA GLN A 119 0.51 16.39 9.59
C GLN A 119 1.44 16.71 8.42
N LEU A 120 1.27 17.90 7.82
CA LEU A 120 2.16 18.34 6.76
C LEU A 120 3.53 18.74 7.32
N LEU A 121 4.57 18.43 6.55
CA LEU A 121 5.94 18.80 6.87
C LEU A 121 6.20 20.29 6.59
N GLU A 122 7.21 20.87 7.26
CA GLU A 122 7.71 22.20 6.93
C GLU A 122 8.16 22.27 5.46
N PRO A 123 7.95 23.38 4.75
CA PRO A 123 7.38 24.66 5.23
C PRO A 123 5.84 24.74 5.11
N LEU A 124 5.16 23.72 4.56
CA LEU A 124 3.70 23.75 4.36
C LEU A 124 2.92 23.50 5.67
N GLY A 125 3.50 22.74 6.56
CA GLY A 125 2.99 22.45 7.90
C GLY A 125 4.00 22.80 8.97
N THR A 126 3.93 22.08 10.10
CA THR A 126 4.77 22.34 11.30
C THR A 126 5.67 21.17 11.67
N LEU A 127 5.50 20.01 11.02
CA LEU A 127 6.30 18.81 11.32
C LEU A 127 7.67 18.89 10.62
N LYS A 128 8.74 18.77 11.39
CA LYS A 128 10.09 18.70 10.84
C LYS A 128 10.35 17.36 10.17
N PHE A 129 11.17 17.38 9.11
CA PHE A 129 11.55 16.19 8.36
C PHE A 129 12.15 15.10 9.25
N GLU A 130 13.05 15.50 10.16
CA GLU A 130 13.73 14.60 11.09
C GLU A 130 12.75 13.92 12.05
N ASN A 131 11.70 14.64 12.48
CA ASN A 131 10.66 14.07 13.33
C ASN A 131 9.81 13.06 12.55
N ALA A 132 9.44 13.38 11.31
CA ALA A 132 8.73 12.44 10.44
C ALA A 132 9.57 11.16 10.21
N TYR A 133 10.87 11.31 9.93
CA TYR A 133 11.79 10.18 9.81
C TYR A 133 11.79 9.28 11.06
N GLU A 134 11.90 9.85 12.27
CA GLU A 134 11.93 9.06 13.51
C GLU A 134 10.57 8.39 13.80
N ILE A 135 9.45 9.01 13.42
CA ILE A 135 8.11 8.40 13.52
C ILE A 135 8.03 7.16 12.63
N PHE A 136 8.39 7.26 11.36
CA PHE A 136 8.38 6.13 10.43
C PHE A 136 9.36 5.03 10.83
N LYS A 137 10.56 5.39 11.26
CA LYS A 137 11.58 4.45 11.72
C LYS A 137 11.09 3.55 12.85
N LYS A 138 10.35 4.10 13.81
CA LYS A 138 9.76 3.30 14.90
C LYS A 138 8.81 2.24 14.37
N GLN A 139 7.88 2.61 13.47
CA GLN A 139 6.95 1.67 12.84
C GLN A 139 7.68 0.54 12.11
N ILE A 140 8.68 0.90 11.31
CA ILE A 140 9.46 -0.02 10.49
C ILE A 140 10.21 -1.04 11.35
N ILE A 141 10.94 -0.58 12.37
CA ILE A 141 11.70 -1.45 13.27
C ILE A 141 10.77 -2.44 13.98
N ILE A 142 9.61 -1.97 14.44
CA ILE A 142 8.62 -2.85 15.10
C ILE A 142 8.07 -3.86 14.10
N GLY A 143 7.61 -3.42 12.92
CA GLY A 143 7.03 -4.31 11.91
C GLY A 143 7.99 -5.40 11.47
N GLU A 144 9.26 -5.05 11.20
CA GLU A 144 10.30 -6.02 10.89
C GLU A 144 10.59 -6.96 12.05
N LYS A 145 10.68 -6.47 13.27
CA LYS A 145 10.90 -7.28 14.48
C LYS A 145 9.84 -8.39 14.61
N TYR A 146 8.58 -8.08 14.32
CA TYR A 146 7.47 -9.01 14.49
C TYR A 146 7.12 -9.84 13.25
N GLY A 147 7.76 -9.61 12.12
CA GLY A 147 7.71 -10.58 11.04
C GLY A 147 7.10 -10.12 9.72
N ALA A 148 6.91 -8.84 9.47
CA ALA A 148 6.56 -8.34 8.15
C ALA A 148 7.58 -8.78 7.08
N ASP A 149 7.13 -9.06 5.86
CA ASP A 149 7.97 -9.52 4.75
C ASP A 149 8.39 -8.39 3.81
N LEU A 150 7.62 -7.30 3.78
CA LEU A 150 7.89 -6.08 3.01
C LEU A 150 7.27 -4.86 3.71
N ILE A 151 7.67 -3.69 3.26
CA ILE A 151 7.14 -2.41 3.72
C ILE A 151 6.32 -1.80 2.59
N LEU A 152 5.05 -1.49 2.87
CA LEU A 152 4.18 -0.71 2.01
C LEU A 152 4.03 0.69 2.60
N ILE A 153 4.59 1.69 1.92
CA ILE A 153 4.39 3.11 2.22
C ILE A 153 3.31 3.59 1.27
N GLU A 154 2.09 3.81 1.76
CA GLU A 154 0.96 4.05 0.87
C GLU A 154 0.22 5.37 1.12
N THR A 155 -0.55 5.78 0.11
CA THR A 155 -1.45 6.94 0.17
C THR A 155 -0.71 8.26 0.46
N MET A 156 0.55 8.35 0.05
CA MET A 156 1.35 9.53 0.30
C MET A 156 0.87 10.71 -0.55
N VAL A 157 0.53 11.80 0.11
CA VAL A 157 0.02 13.05 -0.50
C VAL A 157 1.14 14.07 -0.72
N ASP A 158 2.26 13.89 -0.04
CA ASP A 158 3.44 14.74 -0.08
C ASP A 158 4.68 13.89 -0.34
N ILE A 159 5.40 14.24 -1.41
CA ILE A 159 6.62 13.51 -1.77
C ILE A 159 7.74 13.71 -0.75
N TYR A 160 7.71 14.79 0.01
CA TYR A 160 8.71 15.06 1.04
C TYR A 160 8.49 14.16 2.26
N GLU A 161 7.24 13.90 2.62
CA GLU A 161 6.85 12.91 3.63
C GLU A 161 7.22 11.48 3.17
N ALA A 162 6.88 11.11 1.93
CA ALA A 162 7.26 9.83 1.34
C ALA A 162 8.77 9.61 1.39
N LYS A 163 9.57 10.66 1.12
CA LYS A 163 11.02 10.61 1.22
C LYS A 163 11.50 10.28 2.64
N ALA A 164 10.89 10.90 3.67
CA ALA A 164 11.23 10.60 5.07
C ALA A 164 10.96 9.13 5.41
N ALA A 165 9.81 8.60 5.00
CA ALA A 165 9.42 7.20 5.21
C ALA A 165 10.38 6.22 4.49
N ILE A 166 10.71 6.50 3.22
CA ILE A 166 11.61 5.64 2.44
C ILE A 166 13.03 5.66 3.01
N LEU A 167 13.57 6.82 3.41
CA LEU A 167 14.89 6.90 4.05
C LEU A 167 14.89 6.14 5.37
N ALA A 168 13.85 6.29 6.19
CA ALA A 168 13.71 5.53 7.42
C ALA A 168 13.72 4.01 7.15
N ALA A 169 13.02 3.56 6.10
CA ALA A 169 13.00 2.15 5.72
C ALA A 169 14.37 1.66 5.22
N LYS A 170 15.03 2.41 4.34
CA LYS A 170 16.34 2.04 3.77
C LYS A 170 17.46 1.96 4.81
N GLU A 171 17.42 2.81 5.81
CA GLU A 171 18.48 2.89 6.80
C GLU A 171 18.28 1.93 7.98
N ASN A 172 17.07 1.41 8.18
CA ASN A 172 16.74 0.60 9.36
C ASN A 172 16.12 -0.77 9.04
N SER A 173 16.05 -1.17 7.76
CA SER A 173 15.46 -2.45 7.34
C SER A 173 16.08 -2.97 6.03
N ASP A 174 16.13 -4.30 5.89
CA ASP A 174 16.52 -4.98 4.64
C ASP A 174 15.28 -5.42 3.80
N LEU A 175 14.07 -5.13 4.27
CA LEU A 175 12.83 -5.53 3.61
C LEU A 175 12.62 -4.80 2.28
N PRO A 176 11.95 -5.43 1.29
CA PRO A 176 11.51 -4.74 0.08
C PRO A 176 10.59 -3.56 0.42
N ILE A 177 10.73 -2.47 -0.33
CA ILE A 177 9.94 -1.25 -0.14
C ILE A 177 9.08 -1.01 -1.37
N ILE A 178 7.77 -0.94 -1.16
CA ILE A 178 6.80 -0.49 -2.16
C ILE A 178 6.27 0.86 -1.70
N CYS A 179 6.21 1.84 -2.61
CA CYS A 179 5.67 3.15 -2.28
C CYS A 179 4.59 3.58 -3.27
N THR A 180 3.42 3.96 -2.76
CA THR A 180 2.33 4.52 -3.55
C THR A 180 2.01 5.95 -3.13
N VAL A 181 1.65 6.75 -4.13
CA VAL A 181 1.32 8.17 -3.97
C VAL A 181 -0.07 8.42 -4.51
N THR A 182 -0.80 9.34 -3.92
CA THR A 182 -2.10 9.78 -4.44
C THR A 182 -1.95 10.99 -5.34
N PHE A 183 -2.69 11.00 -6.44
CA PHE A 183 -2.75 12.12 -7.36
C PHE A 183 -4.16 12.71 -7.41
N GLN A 184 -4.22 14.02 -7.64
CA GLN A 184 -5.44 14.72 -8.00
C GLN A 184 -5.74 14.53 -9.51
N GLU A 185 -6.91 14.96 -9.97
CA GLU A 185 -7.29 14.89 -11.39
C GLU A 185 -6.34 15.68 -12.31
N ASP A 186 -5.68 16.71 -11.77
CA ASP A 186 -4.66 17.51 -12.48
C ASP A 186 -3.29 16.80 -12.60
N LYS A 187 -3.20 15.53 -12.19
CA LYS A 187 -2.00 14.70 -12.19
C LYS A 187 -0.86 15.20 -11.29
N ARG A 188 -1.21 15.90 -10.22
CA ARG A 188 -0.28 16.34 -9.19
C ARG A 188 -0.64 15.75 -7.84
N THR A 189 0.36 15.62 -6.97
CA THR A 189 0.09 15.35 -5.55
C THR A 189 -0.60 16.54 -4.90
N LEU A 190 -1.14 16.38 -3.70
CA LEU A 190 -1.73 17.49 -2.95
C LEU A 190 -0.77 18.67 -2.78
N THR A 191 0.53 18.40 -2.63
CA THR A 191 1.59 19.41 -2.50
C THR A 191 2.15 19.88 -3.83
N GLY A 192 1.56 19.49 -4.97
CA GLY A 192 1.85 20.01 -6.30
C GLY A 192 2.93 19.27 -7.10
N THR A 193 3.49 18.17 -6.59
CA THR A 193 4.52 17.39 -7.31
C THR A 193 3.92 16.68 -8.52
N SER A 194 4.56 16.80 -9.69
CA SER A 194 4.15 16.11 -10.92
C SER A 194 4.47 14.63 -10.90
N ILE A 195 3.83 13.84 -11.76
CA ILE A 195 4.11 12.40 -11.92
C ILE A 195 5.60 12.15 -12.19
N LEU A 196 6.20 12.91 -13.10
CA LEU A 196 7.63 12.79 -13.40
C LEU A 196 8.50 13.04 -12.17
N GLY A 197 8.17 14.05 -11.36
CA GLY A 197 8.87 14.36 -10.10
C GLY A 197 8.76 13.21 -9.11
N VAL A 198 7.56 12.68 -8.89
CA VAL A 198 7.32 11.54 -8.01
C VAL A 198 8.13 10.33 -8.44
N VAL A 199 8.00 9.90 -9.71
CA VAL A 199 8.72 8.73 -10.23
C VAL A 199 10.23 8.90 -10.09
N THR A 200 10.76 10.08 -10.44
CA THR A 200 12.21 10.35 -10.34
C THR A 200 12.72 10.23 -8.91
N ILE A 201 11.99 10.79 -7.95
CA ILE A 201 12.38 10.77 -6.54
C ILE A 201 12.30 9.34 -5.98
N LEU A 202 11.19 8.63 -6.21
CA LEU A 202 11.00 7.27 -5.69
C LEU A 202 12.03 6.28 -6.25
N GLU A 203 12.29 6.31 -7.58
CA GLU A 203 13.34 5.48 -8.19
C GLU A 203 14.73 5.83 -7.65
N SER A 204 15.04 7.11 -7.48
CA SER A 204 16.34 7.55 -6.95
C SER A 204 16.57 7.13 -5.51
N LEU A 205 15.50 7.01 -4.71
CA LEU A 205 15.54 6.49 -3.35
C LEU A 205 15.63 4.96 -3.32
N GLY A 206 15.47 4.28 -4.46
CA GLY A 206 15.67 2.85 -4.60
C GLY A 206 14.54 2.00 -4.00
N VAL A 207 13.29 2.41 -4.16
CA VAL A 207 12.14 1.54 -3.85
C VAL A 207 12.10 0.35 -4.82
N ASP A 208 11.57 -0.79 -4.38
CA ASP A 208 11.48 -2.01 -5.20
C ASP A 208 10.27 -1.99 -6.16
N ALA A 209 9.23 -1.23 -5.83
CA ALA A 209 8.09 -0.91 -6.69
C ALA A 209 7.51 0.45 -6.32
N LEU A 210 6.88 1.11 -7.30
CA LEU A 210 6.18 2.38 -7.08
C LEU A 210 4.82 2.40 -7.79
N GLY A 211 3.95 3.30 -7.40
CA GLY A 211 2.67 3.44 -8.08
C GLY A 211 1.67 4.35 -7.41
N VAL A 212 0.41 4.00 -7.57
CA VAL A 212 -0.73 4.81 -7.12
C VAL A 212 -1.74 3.97 -6.36
N ASN A 213 -2.34 4.58 -5.35
CA ASN A 213 -3.50 4.01 -4.67
C ASN A 213 -4.48 5.09 -4.25
N CYS A 214 -5.69 4.70 -3.90
CA CYS A 214 -6.73 5.58 -3.35
C CYS A 214 -7.07 6.79 -4.25
N SER A 215 -7.68 7.82 -3.66
CA SER A 215 -8.19 9.10 -4.20
C SER A 215 -9.12 8.99 -5.42
N LEU A 216 -8.77 8.25 -6.43
CA LEU A 216 -9.49 8.13 -7.70
C LEU A 216 -9.95 6.69 -7.96
N GLY A 217 -10.93 6.54 -8.84
CA GLY A 217 -11.31 5.26 -9.40
C GLY A 217 -10.38 4.81 -10.53
N PRO A 218 -10.48 3.55 -10.99
CA PRO A 218 -9.58 3.04 -11.99
C PRO A 218 -9.69 3.77 -13.35
N LYS A 219 -10.86 4.32 -13.69
CA LYS A 219 -11.06 5.10 -14.94
C LYS A 219 -10.23 6.39 -14.92
N GLU A 220 -10.31 7.12 -13.83
CA GLU A 220 -9.62 8.39 -13.65
C GLU A 220 -8.09 8.19 -13.54
N LEU A 221 -7.66 7.03 -13.06
CA LEU A 221 -6.24 6.68 -12.97
C LEU A 221 -5.61 6.31 -14.32
N ILE A 222 -6.39 6.03 -15.38
CA ILE A 222 -5.82 5.63 -16.69
C ILE A 222 -4.72 6.60 -17.15
N PRO A 223 -4.96 7.91 -17.29
CA PRO A 223 -3.94 8.84 -17.82
C PRO A 223 -2.75 9.03 -16.87
N ILE A 224 -2.92 8.76 -15.57
CA ILE A 224 -1.85 8.85 -14.58
C ILE A 224 -0.95 7.61 -14.67
N VAL A 225 -1.55 6.41 -14.69
CA VAL A 225 -0.82 5.14 -14.80
C VAL A 225 -0.06 5.05 -16.12
N GLU A 226 -0.68 5.44 -17.24
CA GLU A 226 -0.01 5.49 -18.53
C GLU A 226 1.22 6.39 -18.50
N GLU A 227 1.13 7.56 -17.87
CA GLU A 227 2.25 8.47 -17.74
C GLU A 227 3.36 7.90 -16.84
N ILE A 228 3.02 7.31 -15.68
CA ILE A 228 3.98 6.60 -14.82
C ILE A 228 4.74 5.54 -15.61
N LEU A 229 4.02 4.70 -16.36
CA LEU A 229 4.60 3.61 -17.14
C LEU A 229 5.60 4.10 -18.21
N THR A 230 5.52 5.37 -18.65
CA THR A 230 6.50 5.95 -19.60
C THR A 230 7.81 6.38 -18.93
N TYR A 231 7.80 6.54 -17.59
CA TYR A 231 8.95 7.10 -16.88
C TYR A 231 9.75 6.06 -16.09
N THR A 232 9.12 4.97 -15.64
CA THR A 232 9.77 4.02 -14.73
C THR A 232 10.03 2.66 -15.34
N LYS A 233 11.17 2.03 -14.97
CA LYS A 233 11.52 0.65 -15.31
C LYS A 233 11.15 -0.34 -14.22
N ILE A 234 11.05 0.13 -12.98
CA ILE A 234 10.72 -0.75 -11.86
C ILE A 234 9.25 -1.17 -11.90
N PRO A 235 8.87 -2.22 -11.18
CA PRO A 235 7.48 -2.68 -11.08
C PRO A 235 6.53 -1.58 -10.67
N VAL A 236 5.34 -1.56 -11.27
CA VAL A 236 4.29 -0.57 -10.96
C VAL A 236 3.12 -1.26 -10.28
N ILE A 237 2.67 -0.64 -9.17
CA ILE A 237 1.50 -1.04 -8.38
C ILE A 237 0.34 -0.07 -8.63
N VAL A 238 -0.88 -0.62 -8.74
CA VAL A 238 -2.12 0.15 -8.88
C VAL A 238 -3.19 -0.44 -7.98
N GLN A 239 -3.67 0.34 -7.01
CA GLN A 239 -4.71 -0.03 -6.05
C GLN A 239 -5.80 1.07 -5.99
N PRO A 240 -6.69 1.15 -6.98
CA PRO A 240 -7.72 2.19 -7.05
C PRO A 240 -8.87 1.96 -6.08
N ASN A 241 -9.64 3.00 -5.84
CA ASN A 241 -10.96 2.87 -5.21
C ASN A 241 -11.93 2.14 -6.14
N ALA A 242 -13.02 1.59 -5.59
CA ALA A 242 -14.11 1.01 -6.38
C ALA A 242 -14.99 2.08 -7.08
N GLY A 243 -14.36 3.02 -7.77
CA GLY A 243 -14.94 4.22 -8.36
C GLY A 243 -14.69 5.48 -7.53
N LEU A 244 -15.38 6.59 -7.89
CA LEU A 244 -15.28 7.82 -7.11
C LEU A 244 -16.18 7.75 -5.87
N PRO A 245 -15.73 8.31 -4.73
CA PRO A 245 -16.55 8.33 -3.52
C PRO A 245 -17.81 9.20 -3.72
N LYS A 246 -18.97 8.68 -3.34
CA LYS A 246 -20.24 9.39 -3.28
C LYS A 246 -20.76 9.39 -1.86
N VAL A 247 -21.46 10.44 -1.46
CA VAL A 247 -22.08 10.50 -0.15
C VAL A 247 -23.57 10.26 -0.31
N GLU A 248 -24.08 9.15 0.24
CA GLU A 248 -25.50 8.83 0.30
C GLU A 248 -25.88 8.54 1.76
N ASN A 249 -26.92 9.20 2.24
CA ASN A 249 -27.40 9.09 3.63
C ASN A 249 -26.31 9.27 4.70
N GLY A 250 -25.32 10.13 4.44
CA GLY A 250 -24.21 10.38 5.34
C GLY A 250 -23.12 9.30 5.37
N GLN A 251 -23.19 8.33 4.45
CA GLN A 251 -22.16 7.29 4.28
C GLN A 251 -21.46 7.46 2.95
N THR A 252 -20.15 7.20 2.93
CA THR A 252 -19.38 7.13 1.69
C THR A 252 -19.64 5.79 1.03
N ILE A 253 -20.11 5.83 -0.21
CA ILE A 253 -20.34 4.65 -1.05
C ILE A 253 -19.48 4.73 -2.31
N PHE A 254 -19.23 3.56 -2.90
CA PHE A 254 -18.53 3.40 -4.17
C PHE A 254 -19.40 2.52 -5.07
N ASP A 255 -19.58 2.92 -6.33
CA ASP A 255 -20.60 2.33 -7.21
C ASP A 255 -20.05 1.62 -8.44
N LEU A 256 -18.75 1.50 -8.58
CA LEU A 256 -18.16 0.76 -9.69
C LEU A 256 -18.38 -0.75 -9.49
N SER A 257 -18.91 -1.40 -10.51
CA SER A 257 -19.12 -2.84 -10.45
C SER A 257 -17.80 -3.62 -10.49
N VAL A 258 -17.77 -4.80 -9.85
CA VAL A 258 -16.62 -5.72 -9.87
C VAL A 258 -16.13 -5.98 -11.30
N ASN A 259 -17.07 -6.24 -12.23
CA ASN A 259 -16.73 -6.52 -13.63
C ASN A 259 -16.04 -5.33 -14.32
N GLU A 260 -16.59 -4.11 -14.19
CA GLU A 260 -15.97 -2.91 -14.78
C GLU A 260 -14.60 -2.64 -14.20
N TYR A 261 -14.46 -2.77 -12.86
CA TYR A 261 -13.19 -2.65 -12.18
C TYR A 261 -12.15 -3.61 -12.76
N THR A 262 -12.50 -4.90 -12.81
CA THR A 262 -11.62 -5.96 -13.31
C THR A 262 -11.19 -5.72 -14.76
N GLN A 263 -12.09 -5.29 -15.64
CA GLN A 263 -11.76 -5.01 -17.04
C GLN A 263 -10.75 -3.85 -17.17
N ILE A 264 -10.88 -2.78 -16.37
CA ILE A 264 -9.93 -1.68 -16.41
C ILE A 264 -8.58 -2.11 -15.83
N MET A 265 -8.57 -2.87 -14.72
CA MET A 265 -7.34 -3.39 -14.14
C MET A 265 -6.60 -4.35 -15.07
N LYS A 266 -7.33 -5.13 -15.86
CA LYS A 266 -6.76 -5.95 -16.93
C LYS A 266 -6.05 -5.11 -18.01
N GLU A 267 -6.61 -3.95 -18.37
CA GLU A 267 -5.94 -3.05 -19.31
C GLU A 267 -4.65 -2.46 -18.71
N PHE A 268 -4.60 -2.19 -17.41
CA PHE A 268 -3.36 -1.82 -16.75
C PHE A 268 -2.31 -2.93 -16.81
N ALA A 269 -2.70 -4.17 -16.53
CA ALA A 269 -1.80 -5.32 -16.65
C ALA A 269 -1.22 -5.46 -18.07
N LYS A 270 -2.06 -5.33 -19.12
CA LYS A 270 -1.64 -5.34 -20.52
C LYS A 270 -0.63 -4.24 -20.86
N LYS A 271 -0.66 -3.11 -20.16
CA LYS A 271 0.27 -1.99 -20.32
C LYS A 271 1.56 -2.11 -19.49
N GLY A 272 1.66 -3.15 -18.67
CA GLY A 272 2.86 -3.46 -17.90
C GLY A 272 2.81 -3.10 -16.41
N VAL A 273 1.62 -2.86 -15.85
CA VAL A 273 1.41 -2.91 -14.40
C VAL A 273 1.53 -4.36 -13.96
N SER A 274 2.27 -4.62 -12.90
CA SER A 274 2.55 -5.98 -12.43
C SER A 274 2.11 -6.25 -10.99
N ILE A 275 1.61 -5.24 -10.28
CA ILE A 275 1.11 -5.39 -8.93
C ILE A 275 -0.27 -4.72 -8.90
N LEU A 276 -1.29 -5.50 -8.53
CA LEU A 276 -2.69 -5.08 -8.59
C LEU A 276 -3.38 -5.40 -7.27
N GLY A 277 -4.22 -4.51 -6.82
CA GLY A 277 -5.04 -4.67 -5.62
C GLY A 277 -6.19 -3.69 -5.62
N GLY A 278 -6.73 -3.41 -4.45
CA GLY A 278 -7.81 -2.45 -4.29
C GLY A 278 -7.61 -1.52 -3.10
N CYS A 279 -8.28 -0.37 -3.12
CA CYS A 279 -8.37 0.56 -2.01
C CYS A 279 -9.85 0.78 -1.64
N CYS A 280 -10.23 1.94 -1.17
CA CYS A 280 -11.57 2.21 -0.63
C CYS A 280 -12.71 1.67 -1.52
N GLY A 281 -13.70 1.06 -0.90
CA GLY A 281 -14.86 0.47 -1.56
C GLY A 281 -14.65 -0.94 -2.12
N THR A 282 -13.41 -1.43 -2.25
CA THR A 282 -13.16 -2.80 -2.69
C THR A 282 -13.33 -3.80 -1.54
N ASP A 283 -13.73 -5.01 -1.88
CA ASP A 283 -13.86 -6.15 -0.98
C ASP A 283 -13.28 -7.41 -1.64
N GLU A 284 -13.50 -8.57 -1.01
CA GLU A 284 -13.01 -9.86 -1.47
C GLU A 284 -13.48 -10.25 -2.88
N ALA A 285 -14.66 -9.76 -3.31
CA ALA A 285 -15.18 -10.06 -4.65
C ALA A 285 -14.34 -9.38 -5.75
N PHE A 286 -13.84 -8.16 -5.49
CA PHE A 286 -12.95 -7.45 -6.41
C PHE A 286 -11.63 -8.18 -6.59
N ILE A 287 -11.01 -8.61 -5.48
CA ILE A 287 -9.72 -9.32 -5.52
C ILE A 287 -9.87 -10.68 -6.17
N LYS A 288 -10.94 -11.42 -5.87
CA LYS A 288 -11.24 -12.69 -6.49
C LYS A 288 -11.38 -12.57 -8.01
N SER A 289 -12.14 -11.59 -8.47
CA SER A 289 -12.32 -11.34 -9.90
C SER A 289 -11.04 -10.96 -10.61
N LEU A 290 -10.18 -10.13 -9.97
CA LEU A 290 -8.85 -9.81 -10.50
C LEU A 290 -7.97 -11.05 -10.62
N HIS A 291 -7.92 -11.87 -9.58
CA HIS A 291 -7.12 -13.09 -9.55
C HIS A 291 -7.58 -14.08 -10.62
N GLU A 292 -8.88 -14.37 -10.71
CA GLU A 292 -9.44 -15.29 -11.70
C GLU A 292 -9.16 -14.85 -13.15
N GLU A 293 -9.18 -13.53 -13.41
CA GLU A 293 -8.96 -12.96 -14.75
C GLU A 293 -7.49 -12.89 -15.16
N LEU A 294 -6.57 -12.74 -14.20
CA LEU A 294 -5.16 -12.42 -14.47
C LEU A 294 -4.16 -13.44 -13.94
N ILE A 295 -4.60 -14.51 -13.27
CA ILE A 295 -3.70 -15.57 -12.84
C ILE A 295 -2.93 -16.15 -14.03
N GLY A 296 -1.60 -16.24 -13.91
CA GLY A 296 -0.74 -16.72 -14.99
C GLY A 296 -0.48 -15.70 -16.12
N PHE A 297 -1.02 -14.47 -16.01
CA PHE A 297 -0.67 -13.40 -16.95
C PHE A 297 0.78 -12.96 -16.73
N ILE A 298 1.54 -12.84 -17.81
CA ILE A 298 2.93 -12.38 -17.76
C ILE A 298 2.96 -10.89 -18.07
N PRO A 299 3.45 -10.03 -17.15
CA PRO A 299 3.55 -8.60 -17.36
C PRO A 299 4.42 -8.26 -18.59
N VAL A 300 3.97 -7.27 -19.36
CA VAL A 300 4.73 -6.80 -20.52
C VAL A 300 6.00 -6.09 -20.05
N LYS A 301 7.16 -6.56 -20.56
CA LYS A 301 8.44 -5.89 -20.31
C LYS A 301 8.48 -4.55 -21.03
N ARG A 302 8.67 -3.48 -20.27
CA ARG A 302 8.73 -2.11 -20.80
C ARG A 302 10.14 -1.77 -21.24
N ASP A 303 10.27 -1.24 -22.45
CA ASP A 303 11.52 -0.67 -22.96
C ASP A 303 11.50 0.85 -22.80
N ILE A 304 12.16 1.32 -21.75
CA ILE A 304 12.18 2.75 -21.40
C ILE A 304 13.58 3.29 -21.68
N LYS A 305 13.63 4.30 -22.54
CA LYS A 305 14.89 4.98 -22.86
C LYS A 305 15.45 5.68 -21.61
N PRO A 306 16.75 5.54 -21.33
CA PRO A 306 17.40 6.28 -20.26
C PRO A 306 17.17 7.79 -20.41
N ARG A 307 16.84 8.46 -19.31
CA ARG A 307 16.68 9.92 -19.26
C ARG A 307 17.53 10.46 -18.12
N SER A 308 18.15 11.61 -18.33
CA SER A 308 18.80 12.35 -17.24
C SER A 308 17.79 13.39 -16.74
N ILE A 309 17.29 13.20 -15.54
CA ILE A 309 16.29 14.06 -14.91
C ILE A 309 16.82 14.43 -13.52
N ILE A 310 16.66 15.68 -13.16
CA ILE A 310 16.92 16.18 -11.80
C ILE A 310 15.58 16.62 -11.24
N ALA A 311 15.21 16.05 -10.10
CA ALA A 311 14.05 16.46 -9.32
C ALA A 311 14.51 16.80 -7.89
N SER A 312 14.03 17.91 -7.35
CA SER A 312 14.34 18.40 -6.00
C SER A 312 13.08 18.44 -5.16
#